data_f4c44cb69751625272284ab4945a1413
#
_entry.id   f4c44cb69751625272284ab4945a1413
#
_cell.length_a   1.000
_cell.length_b   1.000
_cell.length_c   1.000
_cell.angle_alpha   90.00
_cell.angle_beta   90.00
_cell.angle_gamma   90.00
#
_symmetry.space_group_name_H-M   'P 1'
#
loop_
_entity.id
_entity.type
_entity.pdbx_description
1 polymer ?
#
loop_
_entity_poly.entity_id
_entity_poly.type
_entity_poly.pdbx_seq_one_letter_code
_entity_poly.pdbx_strand_id
1 'polypeptide(L)' 'MSNKLCYYRCFVTKGKKTEEYGYGLPWSDVRKEVNKHYKDGADAVELEMITEEEFNDRLPKPY' A
#
# COMPACT_ATOMS: atom_id res chain seq x y z
N MET A 1 0.93 19.33 14.50
CA MET A 1 0.78 17.93 14.52
C MET A 1 1.54 17.25 13.44
N SER A 2 2.27 16.32 13.81
CA SER A 2 3.12 15.66 12.84
C SER A 2 2.35 14.62 12.05
N ASN A 3 2.64 14.54 10.77
CA ASN A 3 2.15 13.47 9.94
C ASN A 3 3.12 12.32 10.07
N LYS A 4 2.77 11.41 10.92
CA LYS A 4 3.61 10.26 11.14
C LYS A 4 3.51 9.32 9.96
N LEU A 5 4.66 8.94 9.42
CA LEU A 5 4.67 7.95 8.35
C LEU A 5 4.32 6.58 8.90
N CYS A 6 3.49 5.87 8.16
CA CYS A 6 3.18 4.50 8.48
C CYS A 6 3.61 3.64 7.31
N TYR A 7 4.00 2.42 7.61
CA TYR A 7 4.48 1.51 6.58
C TYR A 7 3.48 0.40 6.40
N TYR A 8 3.12 0.15 5.14
CA TYR A 8 2.10 -0.83 4.81
C TYR A 8 2.53 -1.70 3.67
N ARG A 9 2.13 -2.94 3.74
CA ARG A 9 2.15 -3.84 2.60
C ARG A 9 0.75 -3.85 2.03
N CYS A 10 0.65 -3.63 0.74
CA CYS A 10 -0.64 -3.55 0.07
C CYS A 10 -0.74 -4.62 -0.99
N PHE A 11 -1.80 -5.41 -0.94
CA PHE A 11 -2.07 -6.41 -1.96
C PHE A 11 -3.25 -5.95 -2.79
N VAL A 12 -3.04 -5.82 -4.09
CA VAL A 12 -4.06 -5.37 -5.03
C VAL A 12 -4.39 -6.54 -5.93
N THR A 13 -5.64 -6.95 -5.92
CA THR A 13 -6.11 -8.06 -6.75
C THR A 13 -6.93 -7.52 -7.91
N LYS A 14 -6.54 -7.92 -9.11
CA LYS A 14 -7.29 -7.61 -10.33
C LYS A 14 -7.51 -8.90 -11.09
N GLY A 15 -8.76 -9.36 -11.13
CA GLY A 15 -9.06 -10.63 -11.74
C GLY A 15 -8.33 -11.75 -11.06
N LYS A 16 -7.42 -12.40 -11.77
CA LYS A 16 -6.66 -13.52 -11.22
C LYS A 16 -5.26 -13.14 -10.77
N LYS A 17 -4.92 -11.87 -10.86
CA LYS A 17 -3.59 -11.40 -10.50
C LYS A 17 -3.62 -10.64 -9.20
N THR A 18 -2.62 -10.87 -8.37
CA THR A 18 -2.43 -10.10 -7.15
C THR A 18 -1.05 -9.48 -7.22
N GLU A 19 -0.99 -8.17 -7.00
CA GLU A 19 0.25 -7.43 -6.97
C GLU A 19 0.51 -6.90 -5.58
N GLU A 20 1.78 -6.82 -5.23
CA GLU A 20 2.19 -6.37 -3.91
C GLU A 20 2.91 -5.04 -4.02
N TYR A 21 2.51 -4.08 -3.18
CA TYR A 21 3.14 -2.77 -3.14
C TYR A 21 3.55 -2.45 -1.71
N GLY A 22 4.52 -1.56 -1.58
CA GLY A 22 4.91 -1.03 -0.29
C GLY A 22 4.65 0.46 -0.24
N TYR A 23 4.06 0.93 0.86
CA TYR A 23 3.82 2.35 1.07
C TYR A 23 4.46 2.81 2.37
N GLY A 24 5.16 3.95 2.31
CA GLY A 24 5.64 4.64 3.48
C GLY A 24 5.03 6.03 3.46
N LEU A 25 3.77 6.14 3.84
CA LEU A 25 2.99 7.37 3.71
C LEU A 25 2.14 7.58 4.96
N PRO A 26 1.75 8.83 5.23
CA PRO A 26 0.72 9.06 6.25
C PRO A 26 -0.56 8.34 5.88
N TRP A 27 -1.34 7.98 6.88
CA TRP A 27 -2.57 7.21 6.67
C TRP A 27 -3.51 7.86 5.65
N SER A 28 -3.65 9.18 5.71
CA SER A 28 -4.54 9.87 4.78
C SER A 28 -4.12 9.68 3.33
N ASP A 29 -2.81 9.61 3.08
CA ASP A 29 -2.30 9.41 1.74
C ASP A 29 -2.43 7.96 1.31
N VAL A 30 -2.28 7.02 2.26
CA VAL A 30 -2.49 5.61 1.96
C VAL A 30 -3.92 5.39 1.48
N ARG A 31 -4.88 6.03 2.14
CA ARG A 31 -6.27 5.91 1.72
C ARG A 31 -6.49 6.40 0.29
N LYS A 32 -5.81 7.47 -0.08
CA LYS A 32 -5.91 7.98 -1.44
C LYS A 32 -5.35 6.98 -2.45
N GLU A 33 -4.27 6.32 -2.10
CA GLU A 33 -3.69 5.32 -2.98
C GLU A 33 -4.60 4.11 -3.14
N VAL A 34 -5.23 3.68 -2.06
CA VAL A 34 -6.20 2.59 -2.13
C VAL A 34 -7.34 2.96 -3.06
N ASN A 35 -7.86 4.17 -2.94
CA ASN A 35 -8.94 4.62 -3.81
C ASN A 35 -8.52 4.66 -5.27
N LYS A 36 -7.27 5.02 -5.54
CA LYS A 36 -6.76 5.00 -6.92
C LYS A 36 -6.76 3.59 -7.49
N HIS A 37 -6.39 2.60 -6.68
CA HIS A 37 -6.40 1.23 -7.14
C HIS A 37 -7.80 0.78 -7.51
N TYR A 38 -8.79 1.13 -6.69
CA TYR A 38 -10.16 0.79 -7.01
C TYR A 38 -10.65 1.48 -8.27
N LYS A 39 -10.27 2.73 -8.46
CA LYS A 39 -10.64 3.44 -9.69
C LYS A 39 -9.98 2.84 -10.91
N ASP A 40 -8.82 2.23 -10.71
CA ASP A 40 -8.07 1.61 -11.80
C ASP A 40 -8.55 0.18 -12.09
N GLY A 41 -9.58 -0.27 -11.41
CA GLY A 41 -10.19 -1.55 -11.68
C GLY A 41 -9.84 -2.67 -10.73
N ALA A 42 -9.28 -2.35 -9.59
CA ALA A 42 -8.97 -3.39 -8.62
C ALA A 42 -10.23 -4.02 -8.05
N ASP A 43 -10.22 -5.34 -7.94
CA ASP A 43 -11.33 -6.07 -7.33
C ASP A 43 -11.24 -6.06 -5.83
N ALA A 44 -10.03 -6.07 -5.29
CA ALA A 44 -9.82 -6.05 -3.85
C ALA A 44 -8.47 -5.41 -3.55
N VAL A 45 -8.41 -4.68 -2.44
CA VAL A 45 -7.17 -4.10 -1.96
C VAL A 45 -7.09 -4.40 -0.47
N GLU A 46 -6.00 -5.05 -0.05
CA GLU A 46 -5.78 -5.35 1.35
C GLU A 46 -4.53 -4.63 1.84
N LEU A 47 -4.59 -4.13 3.06
CA LEU A 47 -3.47 -3.46 3.68
C LEU A 47 -3.04 -4.22 4.93
N GLU A 48 -1.73 -4.30 5.12
CA GLU A 48 -1.14 -4.88 6.31
C GLU A 48 -0.10 -3.92 6.85
N MET A 49 -0.20 -3.59 8.12
CA MET A 49 0.78 -2.72 8.76
C MET A 49 2.07 -3.48 8.96
N ILE A 50 3.18 -2.88 8.59
CA ILE A 50 4.50 -3.50 8.72
C ILE A 50 5.46 -2.51 9.35
N THR A 51 6.65 -2.99 9.70
CA THR A 51 7.69 -2.12 10.23
C THR A 51 8.46 -1.46 9.11
N GLU A 52 9.15 -0.39 9.45
CA GLU A 52 10.04 0.28 8.50
C GLU A 52 11.11 -0.68 7.97
N GLU A 53 11.59 -1.53 8.85
CA GLU A 53 12.62 -2.48 8.48
C GLU A 53 12.13 -3.45 7.41
N GLU A 54 10.92 -3.97 7.59
CA GLU A 54 10.32 -4.85 6.60
C GLU A 54 10.07 -4.12 5.29
N PHE A 55 9.62 -2.88 5.38
CA PHE A 55 9.38 -2.08 4.19
C PHE A 55 10.65 -1.90 3.36
N ASN A 56 11.77 -1.64 4.04
CA ASN A 56 13.03 -1.40 3.34
C ASN A 56 13.63 -2.67 2.76
N ASP A 57 13.44 -3.80 3.45
CA ASP A 57 14.11 -5.04 3.06
C ASP A 57 13.39 -5.85 2.02
N ARG A 58 12.07 -5.86 2.05
CA ARG A 58 11.32 -6.92 1.39
C ARG A 58 10.41 -6.47 0.27
N LEU A 59 9.95 -5.24 0.31
CA LEU A 59 8.88 -4.84 -0.60
C LEU A 59 9.39 -4.06 -1.78
N PRO A 60 8.81 -4.30 -2.96
CA PRO A 60 9.05 -3.42 -4.09
C PRO A 60 8.53 -2.04 -3.73
N LYS A 61 9.27 -1.02 -4.11
CA LYS A 61 8.91 0.35 -3.78
C LYS A 61 8.39 1.02 -5.03
N PRO A 62 7.08 1.24 -5.11
CA PRO A 62 6.51 1.88 -6.28
C PRO A 62 6.83 3.37 -6.36
N TYR A 63 7.36 3.94 -5.30
CA TYR A 63 7.71 5.35 -5.24
C TYR A 63 9.19 5.59 -5.27
#